data_1c50559eea3458f4febbe161bc5d7997
#
_entry.id   1c50559eea3458f4febbe161bc5d7997
#
_cell.length_a   1.000
_cell.length_b   1.000
_cell.length_c   1.000
_cell.angle_alpha   90.00
_cell.angle_beta   90.00
_cell.angle_gamma   90.00
#
_symmetry.space_group_name_H-M   'P 1'
#
loop_
_entity.id
_entity.type
_entity.pdbx_description
1 polymer ?
#
loop_
_entity_poly.entity_id
_entity_poly.type
_entity_poly.pdbx_seq_one_letter_code
_entity_poly.pdbx_strand_id
1 'polypeptide(L)'
;MKTLNPTLGLDAFRTSMPLPDALDAHLEEALCHVLDNPGTFIRPRMVFQMSVAYGRDEASAKDLAIALEYFHTASLVFDDLPCMDNAVERRGVACVHFEFGEAAAILSALALINRAYALIWRAVSQASLQARARALTYVEKCLGVEGLLNGQSLDLHYATLPHNRETTERIARGKTVSLIRLTLVLPAMLGGATEREIQLIERIALYWGLAYQMVDDLKDVLDGAAGARKTVARDILLDRPNAATAMGIEGAIARLTRMIRLGDRTLILLLRLRYSLSFLEKLRNGLEEELVRVTGQACAAPVGA
;
A
#
# COMPACT_ATOMS: atom_id res chain seq x y z
N MET A 1 26.20 -5.52 6.30
CA MET A 1 25.01 -4.64 6.45
C MET A 1 25.40 -3.24 6.03
N LYS A 2 25.22 -2.86 4.76
CA LYS A 2 25.30 -1.44 4.39
C LYS A 2 24.06 -0.78 4.98
N THR A 3 24.29 0.13 5.89
CA THR A 3 23.30 1.00 6.52
C THR A 3 22.38 1.58 5.47
N LEU A 4 21.06 1.42 5.67
CA LEU A 4 20.02 2.07 4.89
C LEU A 4 20.37 3.55 4.70
N ASN A 5 20.44 3.96 3.44
CA ASN A 5 20.75 5.32 3.04
C ASN A 5 19.81 6.28 3.80
N PRO A 6 20.32 7.24 4.59
CA PRO A 6 19.49 8.18 5.37
C PRO A 6 18.65 9.12 4.49
N THR A 7 18.77 9.04 3.17
CA THR A 7 18.12 9.91 2.19
C THR A 7 16.62 9.66 1.98
N LEU A 8 16.04 8.57 2.52
CA LEU A 8 14.61 8.28 2.44
C LEU A 8 14.01 8.20 3.85
N GLY A 9 13.86 9.34 4.48
CA GLY A 9 13.25 9.50 5.78
C GLY A 9 12.20 10.60 5.79
N LEU A 10 11.78 10.97 6.99
CA LEU A 10 10.81 12.04 7.24
C LEU A 10 11.22 13.35 6.54
N ASP A 11 12.50 13.73 6.61
CA ASP A 11 12.99 14.95 5.98
C ASP A 11 12.78 14.97 4.47
N ALA A 12 13.06 13.84 3.79
CA ALA A 12 12.83 13.73 2.35
C ALA A 12 11.34 13.81 1.99
N PHE A 13 10.48 13.20 2.80
CA PHE A 13 9.04 13.26 2.63
C PHE A 13 8.52 14.69 2.80
N ARG A 14 8.88 15.37 3.89
CA ARG A 14 8.49 16.77 4.15
C ARG A 14 9.01 17.73 3.09
N THR A 15 10.32 17.74 2.83
CA THR A 15 10.96 18.71 1.92
C THR A 15 10.61 18.50 0.45
N SER A 16 10.04 17.37 0.09
CA SER A 16 9.54 17.14 -1.28
C SER A 16 8.22 17.84 -1.58
N MET A 17 7.49 18.32 -0.56
CA MET A 17 6.29 19.15 -0.71
C MET A 17 6.70 20.62 -0.63
N PRO A 18 6.55 21.41 -1.70
CA PRO A 18 6.78 22.85 -1.63
C PRO A 18 5.61 23.51 -0.87
N LEU A 19 5.94 24.29 0.15
CA LEU A 19 5.00 25.14 0.89
C LEU A 19 5.41 26.60 0.64
N PRO A 20 4.71 27.32 -0.25
CA PRO A 20 5.02 28.73 -0.54
C PRO A 20 4.62 29.66 0.62
N ASP A 21 5.38 30.75 0.81
CA ASP A 21 5.12 31.74 1.88
C ASP A 21 3.70 32.35 1.86
N ALA A 22 3.04 32.34 0.70
CA ALA A 22 1.68 32.88 0.51
C ALA A 22 0.59 31.80 0.67
N LEU A 23 0.93 30.61 1.21
CA LEU A 23 -0.06 29.56 1.47
C LEU A 23 -1.03 30.03 2.58
N ASP A 24 -2.31 29.67 2.44
CA ASP A 24 -3.27 29.86 3.51
C ASP A 24 -2.83 29.09 4.76
N ALA A 25 -2.79 29.78 5.92
CA ALA A 25 -2.25 29.22 7.16
C ALA A 25 -2.96 27.94 7.61
N HIS A 26 -4.28 27.87 7.45
CA HIS A 26 -5.06 26.70 7.85
C HIS A 26 -4.74 25.47 6.98
N LEU A 27 -4.56 25.68 5.67
CA LEU A 27 -4.13 24.60 4.76
C LEU A 27 -2.68 24.20 5.02
N GLU A 28 -1.79 25.16 5.34
CA GLU A 28 -0.41 24.88 5.71
C GLU A 28 -0.33 24.02 6.96
N GLU A 29 -1.05 24.36 8.02
CA GLU A 29 -1.11 23.57 9.25
C GLU A 29 -1.61 22.15 9.00
N ALA A 30 -2.68 21.98 8.20
CA ALA A 30 -3.21 20.68 7.84
C ALA A 30 -2.21 19.84 7.03
N LEU A 31 -1.49 20.46 6.08
CA LEU A 31 -0.43 19.80 5.31
C LEU A 31 0.75 19.41 6.20
N CYS A 32 1.21 20.30 7.08
CA CYS A 32 2.28 20.00 8.04
C CYS A 32 1.88 18.83 8.94
N HIS A 33 0.64 18.80 9.44
CA HIS A 33 0.14 17.68 10.24
C HIS A 33 0.24 16.35 9.50
N VAL A 34 -0.12 16.28 8.21
CA VAL A 34 0.03 15.06 7.39
C VAL A 34 1.50 14.71 7.17
N LEU A 35 2.33 15.70 6.84
CA LEU A 35 3.73 15.49 6.50
C LEU A 35 4.58 15.08 7.72
N ASP A 36 4.17 15.48 8.93
CA ASP A 36 4.85 15.15 10.18
C ASP A 36 4.48 13.77 10.74
N ASN A 37 3.38 13.20 10.26
CA ASN A 37 2.84 11.92 10.71
C ASN A 37 2.82 10.84 9.61
N PRO A 38 3.97 10.57 8.94
CA PRO A 38 4.05 9.59 7.87
C PRO A 38 3.95 8.16 8.40
N GLY A 39 3.85 7.21 7.47
CA GLY A 39 3.90 5.79 7.79
C GLY A 39 5.29 5.26 8.10
N THR A 40 5.41 3.93 8.04
CA THR A 40 6.66 3.21 8.31
C THR A 40 7.71 3.34 7.21
N PHE A 41 7.42 4.01 6.11
CA PHE A 41 8.26 4.11 4.90
C PHE A 41 8.69 2.77 4.28
N ILE A 42 7.94 1.71 4.51
CA ILE A 42 8.23 0.40 3.88
C ILE A 42 8.10 0.51 2.36
N ARG A 43 7.01 1.11 1.85
CA ARG A 43 6.77 1.28 0.40
C ARG A 43 7.85 2.15 -0.26
N PRO A 44 8.16 3.35 0.21
CA PRO A 44 9.23 4.17 -0.35
C PRO A 44 10.59 3.45 -0.41
N ARG A 45 10.96 2.74 0.65
CA ARG A 45 12.20 1.97 0.68
C ARG A 45 12.23 0.88 -0.39
N MET A 46 11.10 0.20 -0.59
CA MET A 46 11.00 -0.82 -1.63
C MET A 46 11.06 -0.24 -3.04
N VAL A 47 10.35 0.86 -3.30
CA VAL A 47 10.42 1.58 -4.58
C VAL A 47 11.86 2.00 -4.89
N PHE A 48 12.55 2.56 -3.90
CA PHE A 48 13.94 2.98 -4.06
C PHE A 48 14.86 1.79 -4.36
N GLN A 49 14.76 0.71 -3.58
CA GLN A 49 15.58 -0.49 -3.79
C GLN A 49 15.31 -1.15 -5.16
N MET A 50 14.04 -1.23 -5.56
CA MET A 50 13.67 -1.69 -6.90
C MET A 50 14.26 -0.81 -7.99
N SER A 51 14.15 0.52 -7.86
CA SER A 51 14.70 1.48 -8.82
C SER A 51 16.21 1.31 -8.99
N VAL A 52 16.94 1.26 -7.88
CA VAL A 52 18.41 1.08 -7.88
C VAL A 52 18.81 -0.30 -8.44
N ALA A 53 18.08 -1.37 -8.11
CA ALA A 53 18.32 -2.71 -8.63
C ALA A 53 18.14 -2.82 -10.15
N TYR A 54 17.34 -1.92 -10.73
CA TYR A 54 17.14 -1.75 -12.17
C TYR A 54 17.96 -0.61 -12.77
N GLY A 55 19.00 -0.12 -12.07
CA GLY A 55 19.98 0.83 -12.59
C GLY A 55 19.49 2.27 -12.74
N ARG A 56 18.39 2.64 -12.04
CA ARG A 56 17.92 4.02 -12.00
C ARG A 56 18.84 4.85 -11.09
N ASP A 57 19.02 6.11 -11.42
CA ASP A 57 19.75 7.05 -10.57
C ASP A 57 18.98 7.33 -9.27
N GLU A 58 19.71 7.72 -8.22
CA GLU A 58 19.16 7.91 -6.88
C GLU A 58 18.11 9.04 -6.82
N ALA A 59 18.26 10.10 -7.62
CA ALA A 59 17.32 11.22 -7.62
C ALA A 59 15.95 10.79 -8.19
N SER A 60 15.97 10.10 -9.34
CA SER A 60 14.74 9.52 -9.92
C SER A 60 14.11 8.45 -9.00
N ALA A 61 14.95 7.63 -8.36
CA ALA A 61 14.49 6.62 -7.40
C ALA A 61 13.81 7.26 -6.18
N LYS A 62 14.37 8.35 -5.66
CA LYS A 62 13.81 9.14 -4.56
C LYS A 62 12.48 9.79 -4.95
N ASP A 63 12.44 10.45 -6.11
CA ASP A 63 11.21 11.09 -6.60
C ASP A 63 10.07 10.07 -6.71
N LEU A 64 10.33 8.91 -7.29
CA LEU A 64 9.33 7.85 -7.43
C LEU A 64 8.90 7.29 -6.08
N ALA A 65 9.84 7.09 -5.16
CA ALA A 65 9.56 6.58 -3.81
C ALA A 65 8.66 7.52 -3.01
N ILE A 66 8.96 8.82 -3.02
CA ILE A 66 8.14 9.84 -2.35
C ILE A 66 6.78 9.99 -3.02
N ALA A 67 6.72 9.97 -4.35
CA ALA A 67 5.45 10.05 -5.07
C ALA A 67 4.48 8.94 -4.64
N LEU A 68 4.95 7.70 -4.56
CA LEU A 68 4.09 6.58 -4.16
C LEU A 68 3.67 6.63 -2.69
N GLU A 69 4.51 7.20 -1.82
CA GLU A 69 4.10 7.45 -0.42
C GLU A 69 3.07 8.57 -0.33
N TYR A 70 3.18 9.63 -1.14
CA TYR A 70 2.16 10.68 -1.21
C TYR A 70 0.81 10.13 -1.68
N PHE A 71 0.76 9.27 -2.70
CA PHE A 71 -0.48 8.60 -3.10
C PHE A 71 -1.05 7.74 -1.98
N HIS A 72 -0.20 6.97 -1.31
CA HIS A 72 -0.65 6.16 -0.19
C HIS A 72 -1.17 7.03 0.97
N THR A 73 -0.46 8.09 1.33
CA THR A 73 -0.88 8.99 2.40
C THR A 73 -2.19 9.70 2.04
N ALA A 74 -2.33 10.18 0.80
CA ALA A 74 -3.57 10.79 0.32
C ALA A 74 -4.76 9.82 0.38
N SER A 75 -4.55 8.54 -0.01
CA SER A 75 -5.63 7.54 0.09
C SER A 75 -6.08 7.32 1.53
N LEU A 76 -5.15 7.35 2.49
CA LEU A 76 -5.49 7.23 3.91
C LEU A 76 -6.25 8.47 4.43
N VAL A 77 -5.87 9.67 4.00
CA VAL A 77 -6.61 10.91 4.37
C VAL A 77 -8.04 10.87 3.84
N PHE A 78 -8.26 10.36 2.61
CA PHE A 78 -9.61 10.15 2.09
C PHE A 78 -10.36 9.04 2.82
N ASP A 79 -9.71 7.91 3.11
CA ASP A 79 -10.34 6.80 3.84
C ASP A 79 -10.84 7.25 5.22
N ASP A 80 -10.14 8.19 5.87
CA ASP A 80 -10.51 8.70 7.19
C ASP A 80 -11.74 9.60 7.21
N LEU A 81 -12.15 10.17 6.05
CA LEU A 81 -13.28 11.10 5.98
C LEU A 81 -14.59 10.52 6.53
N PRO A 82 -15.50 11.37 7.07
CA PRO A 82 -16.81 10.92 7.58
C PRO A 82 -17.66 10.16 6.57
N CYS A 83 -17.56 10.48 5.27
CA CYS A 83 -18.28 9.80 4.20
C CYS A 83 -17.65 8.45 3.79
N MET A 84 -16.51 8.08 4.39
CA MET A 84 -15.81 6.81 4.14
C MET A 84 -15.75 5.98 5.42
N ASP A 85 -14.62 6.03 6.17
CA ASP A 85 -14.46 5.23 7.39
C ASP A 85 -14.79 5.99 8.68
N ASN A 86 -14.93 7.32 8.61
CA ASN A 86 -15.18 8.20 9.76
C ASN A 86 -14.20 7.95 10.92
N ALA A 87 -12.91 7.88 10.59
CA ALA A 87 -11.88 7.64 11.59
C ALA A 87 -11.52 8.90 12.34
N VAL A 88 -11.49 8.87 13.67
CA VAL A 88 -11.09 10.04 14.49
C VAL A 88 -9.58 10.09 14.72
N GLU A 89 -8.91 8.95 14.67
CA GLU A 89 -7.47 8.79 14.95
C GLU A 89 -6.84 7.79 13.98
N ARG A 90 -5.63 8.10 13.52
CA ARG A 90 -4.78 7.21 12.74
C ARG A 90 -3.35 7.22 13.27
N ARG A 91 -2.81 6.05 13.62
CA ARG A 91 -1.44 5.88 14.12
C ARG A 91 -1.14 6.68 15.41
N GLY A 92 -2.12 6.90 16.26
CA GLY A 92 -1.95 7.64 17.51
C GLY A 92 -2.07 9.16 17.36
N VAL A 93 -2.49 9.66 16.19
CA VAL A 93 -2.67 11.08 15.89
C VAL A 93 -4.08 11.33 15.35
N ALA A 94 -4.68 12.48 15.68
CA ALA A 94 -5.99 12.86 15.16
C ALA A 94 -6.00 12.87 13.63
N CYS A 95 -7.09 12.37 13.03
CA CYS A 95 -7.27 12.45 11.58
C CYS A 95 -7.43 13.91 11.12
N VAL A 96 -6.95 14.21 9.90
CA VAL A 96 -6.93 15.59 9.37
C VAL A 96 -8.32 16.23 9.37
N HIS A 97 -9.34 15.49 8.96
CA HIS A 97 -10.71 16.01 8.94
C HIS A 97 -11.26 16.31 10.34
N PHE A 98 -10.78 15.56 11.34
CA PHE A 98 -11.19 15.75 12.73
C PHE A 98 -10.56 17.01 13.35
N GLU A 99 -9.27 17.27 13.04
CA GLU A 99 -8.53 18.41 13.58
C GLU A 99 -8.76 19.71 12.78
N PHE A 100 -8.77 19.62 11.44
CA PHE A 100 -8.78 20.78 10.53
C PHE A 100 -10.05 20.88 9.68
N GLY A 101 -10.98 19.95 9.82
CA GLY A 101 -12.20 19.89 9.03
C GLY A 101 -12.06 19.18 7.69
N GLU A 102 -13.20 18.75 7.12
CA GLU A 102 -13.25 17.95 5.89
C GLU A 102 -12.64 18.66 4.67
N ALA A 103 -12.89 19.98 4.54
CA ALA A 103 -12.37 20.76 3.42
C ALA A 103 -10.83 20.77 3.42
N ALA A 104 -10.19 20.99 4.59
CA ALA A 104 -8.74 20.96 4.71
C ALA A 104 -8.17 19.56 4.44
N ALA A 105 -8.84 18.49 4.89
CA ALA A 105 -8.46 17.12 4.59
C ALA A 105 -8.48 16.81 3.09
N ILE A 106 -9.57 17.19 2.40
CA ILE A 106 -9.70 17.00 0.95
C ILE A 106 -8.62 17.78 0.20
N LEU A 107 -8.40 19.05 0.55
CA LEU A 107 -7.38 19.89 -0.10
C LEU A 107 -5.96 19.36 0.15
N SER A 108 -5.66 18.88 1.36
CA SER A 108 -4.37 18.26 1.69
C SER A 108 -4.13 16.97 0.88
N ALA A 109 -5.14 16.10 0.77
CA ALA A 109 -5.05 14.90 -0.05
C ALA A 109 -4.84 15.23 -1.53
N LEU A 110 -5.54 16.23 -2.08
CA LEU A 110 -5.36 16.69 -3.45
C LEU A 110 -3.97 17.31 -3.67
N ALA A 111 -3.43 18.06 -2.71
CA ALA A 111 -2.07 18.60 -2.77
C ALA A 111 -1.02 17.47 -2.85
N LEU A 112 -1.16 16.42 -2.02
CA LEU A 112 -0.31 15.22 -2.07
C LEU A 112 -0.39 14.52 -3.42
N ILE A 113 -1.59 14.31 -3.97
CA ILE A 113 -1.80 13.66 -5.28
C ILE A 113 -1.16 14.49 -6.40
N ASN A 114 -1.41 15.80 -6.43
CA ASN A 114 -0.84 16.70 -7.44
C ASN A 114 0.70 16.65 -7.38
N ARG A 115 1.26 16.74 -6.20
CA ARG A 115 2.71 16.63 -6.01
C ARG A 115 3.26 15.27 -6.42
N ALA A 116 2.55 14.20 -6.11
CA ALA A 116 2.93 12.84 -6.50
C ALA A 116 3.02 12.71 -8.03
N TYR A 117 2.05 13.21 -8.77
CA TYR A 117 2.11 13.22 -10.25
C TYR A 117 3.30 14.04 -10.77
N ALA A 118 3.60 15.19 -10.19
CA ALA A 118 4.77 15.99 -10.57
C ALA A 118 6.09 15.23 -10.35
N LEU A 119 6.21 14.50 -9.22
CA LEU A 119 7.37 13.66 -8.92
C LEU A 119 7.48 12.45 -9.86
N ILE A 120 6.37 11.76 -10.15
CA ILE A 120 6.34 10.69 -11.15
C ILE A 120 6.78 11.22 -12.51
N TRP A 121 6.26 12.37 -12.93
CA TRP A 121 6.62 12.97 -14.21
C TRP A 121 8.14 13.22 -14.30
N ARG A 122 8.76 13.75 -13.25
CA ARG A 122 10.21 13.93 -13.19
C ARG A 122 10.96 12.60 -13.30
N ALA A 123 10.55 11.60 -12.51
CA ALA A 123 11.17 10.27 -12.53
C ALA A 123 11.04 9.58 -13.90
N VAL A 124 9.86 9.67 -14.51
CA VAL A 124 9.55 9.07 -15.83
C VAL A 124 10.31 9.78 -16.96
N SER A 125 10.52 11.11 -16.87
CA SER A 125 11.19 11.89 -17.91
C SER A 125 12.61 11.41 -18.24
N GLN A 126 13.26 10.71 -17.34
CA GLN A 126 14.60 10.13 -17.51
C GLN A 126 14.58 8.75 -18.22
N ALA A 127 13.42 8.17 -18.46
CA ALA A 127 13.29 6.87 -19.12
C ALA A 127 13.13 7.03 -20.66
N SER A 128 13.30 5.94 -21.41
CA SER A 128 13.02 5.94 -22.85
C SER A 128 11.55 6.27 -23.15
N LEU A 129 11.26 6.82 -24.35
CA LEU A 129 9.89 7.16 -24.74
C LEU A 129 8.91 5.98 -24.60
N GLN A 130 9.35 4.77 -24.98
CA GLN A 130 8.54 3.58 -24.85
C GLN A 130 8.26 3.22 -23.38
N ALA A 131 9.28 3.29 -22.53
CA ALA A 131 9.12 3.03 -21.10
C ALA A 131 8.22 4.08 -20.43
N ARG A 132 8.32 5.36 -20.84
CA ARG A 132 7.43 6.44 -20.35
C ARG A 132 5.97 6.15 -20.65
N ALA A 133 5.65 5.88 -21.92
CA ALA A 133 4.27 5.61 -22.33
C ALA A 133 3.68 4.43 -21.55
N ARG A 134 4.42 3.32 -21.46
CA ARG A 134 4.01 2.14 -20.68
C ARG A 134 3.82 2.46 -19.19
N ALA A 135 4.74 3.22 -18.60
CA ALA A 135 4.69 3.58 -17.18
C ALA A 135 3.48 4.46 -16.86
N LEU A 136 3.18 5.47 -17.69
CA LEU A 136 2.02 6.34 -17.47
C LEU A 136 0.69 5.58 -17.59
N THR A 137 0.53 4.75 -18.61
CA THR A 137 -0.64 3.86 -18.73
C THR A 137 -0.74 2.90 -17.54
N TYR A 138 0.40 2.41 -17.03
CA TYR A 138 0.41 1.53 -15.87
C TYR A 138 0.00 2.25 -14.57
N VAL A 139 0.45 3.49 -14.37
CA VAL A 139 0.04 4.34 -13.25
C VAL A 139 -1.46 4.61 -13.30
N GLU A 140 -1.98 5.02 -14.47
CA GLU A 140 -3.41 5.25 -14.67
C GLU A 140 -4.24 3.99 -14.38
N LYS A 141 -3.82 2.84 -14.89
CA LYS A 141 -4.47 1.56 -14.63
C LYS A 141 -4.51 1.21 -13.13
N CYS A 142 -3.42 1.43 -12.40
CA CYS A 142 -3.35 1.10 -10.98
C CYS A 142 -4.10 2.08 -10.08
N LEU A 143 -4.01 3.39 -10.34
CA LEU A 143 -4.61 4.43 -9.51
C LEU A 143 -6.03 4.81 -9.95
N GLY A 144 -6.35 4.63 -11.22
CA GLY A 144 -7.61 5.04 -11.81
C GLY A 144 -8.77 4.08 -11.57
N VAL A 145 -9.77 4.21 -12.45
CA VAL A 145 -11.06 3.49 -12.37
C VAL A 145 -10.94 1.98 -12.61
N GLU A 146 -9.84 1.49 -13.18
CA GLU A 146 -9.59 0.05 -13.31
C GLU A 146 -8.95 -0.55 -12.04
N GLY A 147 -8.35 0.27 -11.18
CA GLY A 147 -7.56 -0.13 -10.02
C GLY A 147 -8.10 0.40 -8.70
N LEU A 148 -7.37 1.32 -8.10
CA LEU A 148 -7.61 1.80 -6.74
C LEU A 148 -9.01 2.39 -6.54
N LEU A 149 -9.47 3.24 -7.44
CA LEU A 149 -10.78 3.91 -7.31
C LEU A 149 -11.93 2.90 -7.36
N ASN A 150 -11.88 1.92 -8.27
CA ASN A 150 -12.89 0.86 -8.32
C ASN A 150 -12.81 -0.04 -7.09
N GLY A 151 -11.59 -0.38 -6.64
CA GLY A 151 -11.40 -1.16 -5.42
C GLY A 151 -12.02 -0.47 -4.20
N GLN A 152 -11.78 0.83 -4.04
CA GLN A 152 -12.37 1.63 -2.97
C GLN A 152 -13.89 1.75 -3.08
N SER A 153 -14.41 1.96 -4.29
CA SER A 153 -15.86 2.00 -4.52
C SER A 153 -16.53 0.68 -4.13
N LEU A 154 -15.96 -0.46 -4.53
CA LEU A 154 -16.49 -1.78 -4.16
C LEU A 154 -16.38 -2.05 -2.64
N ASP A 155 -15.32 -1.57 -2.00
CA ASP A 155 -15.12 -1.65 -0.55
C ASP A 155 -16.24 -0.93 0.20
N LEU A 156 -16.54 0.30 -0.20
CA LEU A 156 -17.61 1.11 0.39
C LEU A 156 -19.03 0.54 0.19
N HIS A 157 -19.25 -0.20 -0.89
CA HIS A 157 -20.54 -0.80 -1.22
C HIS A 157 -20.61 -2.31 -0.97
N TYR A 158 -19.68 -2.84 -0.15
CA TYR A 158 -19.56 -4.28 0.10
C TYR A 158 -20.85 -4.92 0.61
N ALA A 159 -21.62 -4.24 1.45
CA ALA A 159 -22.91 -4.68 1.95
C ALA A 159 -23.91 -5.12 0.84
N THR A 160 -23.77 -4.58 -0.37
CA THR A 160 -24.63 -4.90 -1.52
C THR A 160 -24.08 -6.02 -2.41
N LEU A 161 -22.89 -6.54 -2.10
CA LEU A 161 -22.18 -7.54 -2.91
C LEU A 161 -22.25 -8.93 -2.25
N PRO A 162 -22.01 -10.02 -3.00
CA PRO A 162 -21.86 -11.33 -2.40
C PRO A 162 -20.69 -11.39 -1.41
N HIS A 163 -20.94 -11.75 -0.15
CA HIS A 163 -19.94 -11.88 0.91
C HIS A 163 -19.19 -13.21 0.75
N ASN A 164 -18.27 -13.26 -0.21
CA ASN A 164 -17.49 -14.46 -0.52
C ASN A 164 -16.04 -14.10 -0.88
N ARG A 165 -15.20 -15.15 -0.98
CA ARG A 165 -13.78 -15.02 -1.32
C ARG A 165 -13.54 -14.23 -2.61
N GLU A 166 -14.31 -14.45 -3.65
CA GLU A 166 -14.09 -13.84 -4.96
C GLU A 166 -14.27 -12.33 -4.89
N THR A 167 -15.34 -11.88 -4.24
CA THR A 167 -15.62 -10.46 -4.02
C THR A 167 -14.54 -9.82 -3.16
N THR A 168 -14.17 -10.43 -2.03
CA THR A 168 -13.13 -9.91 -1.14
C THR A 168 -11.77 -9.81 -1.84
N GLU A 169 -11.35 -10.85 -2.57
CA GLU A 169 -10.11 -10.79 -3.35
C GLU A 169 -10.17 -9.76 -4.50
N ARG A 170 -11.32 -9.56 -5.13
CA ARG A 170 -11.50 -8.54 -6.18
C ARG A 170 -11.29 -7.15 -5.61
N ILE A 171 -11.87 -6.86 -4.45
CA ILE A 171 -11.70 -5.59 -3.75
C ILE A 171 -10.23 -5.39 -3.35
N ALA A 172 -9.62 -6.39 -2.72
CA ALA A 172 -8.21 -6.35 -2.33
C ALA A 172 -7.27 -6.12 -3.53
N ARG A 173 -7.57 -6.69 -4.71
CA ARG A 173 -6.81 -6.45 -5.96
C ARG A 173 -6.87 -4.99 -6.39
N GLY A 174 -8.01 -4.34 -6.29
CA GLY A 174 -8.15 -2.92 -6.60
C GLY A 174 -7.52 -2.04 -5.52
N LYS A 175 -7.97 -2.15 -4.27
CA LYS A 175 -7.58 -1.26 -3.18
C LYS A 175 -6.13 -1.45 -2.75
N THR A 176 -5.70 -2.68 -2.47
CA THR A 176 -4.39 -2.97 -1.85
C THR A 176 -3.31 -3.35 -2.87
N VAL A 177 -3.61 -4.31 -3.78
CA VAL A 177 -2.61 -4.82 -4.72
C VAL A 177 -2.18 -3.76 -5.74
N SER A 178 -3.04 -2.82 -6.11
CA SER A 178 -2.71 -1.74 -7.05
C SER A 178 -1.51 -0.90 -6.59
N LEU A 179 -1.47 -0.52 -5.31
CA LEU A 179 -0.33 0.22 -4.74
C LEU A 179 0.93 -0.65 -4.63
N ILE A 180 0.79 -1.93 -4.33
CA ILE A 180 1.93 -2.87 -4.29
C ILE A 180 2.49 -3.10 -5.69
N ARG A 181 1.65 -3.17 -6.71
CA ARG A 181 2.06 -3.20 -8.13
C ARG A 181 2.89 -1.98 -8.47
N LEU A 182 2.43 -0.78 -8.14
CA LEU A 182 3.21 0.44 -8.37
C LEU A 182 4.54 0.42 -7.63
N THR A 183 4.56 -0.13 -6.41
CA THR A 183 5.79 -0.25 -5.61
C THR A 183 6.83 -1.15 -6.26
N LEU A 184 6.45 -2.27 -6.87
CA LEU A 184 7.36 -3.28 -7.40
C LEU A 184 7.56 -3.19 -8.91
N VAL A 185 6.47 -3.00 -9.67
CA VAL A 185 6.50 -3.12 -11.13
C VAL A 185 6.93 -1.82 -11.79
N LEU A 186 6.44 -0.67 -11.33
CA LEU A 186 6.73 0.61 -11.97
C LEU A 186 8.23 0.93 -12.01
N PRO A 187 9.00 0.78 -10.91
CA PRO A 187 10.46 0.97 -10.94
C PRO A 187 11.18 0.03 -11.91
N ALA A 188 10.77 -1.23 -11.93
CA ALA A 188 11.34 -2.24 -12.85
C ALA A 188 11.07 -1.89 -14.31
N MET A 189 9.85 -1.47 -14.63
CA MET A 189 9.45 -1.04 -15.97
C MET A 189 10.27 0.17 -16.44
N LEU A 190 10.44 1.17 -15.58
CA LEU A 190 11.23 2.37 -15.87
C LEU A 190 12.74 2.08 -16.01
N GLY A 191 13.24 1.06 -15.34
CA GLY A 191 14.62 0.61 -15.41
C GLY A 191 14.89 -0.43 -16.51
N GLY A 192 13.93 -0.68 -17.41
CA GLY A 192 14.12 -1.54 -18.58
C GLY A 192 14.05 -3.04 -18.28
N ALA A 193 13.28 -3.45 -17.26
CA ALA A 193 13.01 -4.87 -17.03
C ALA A 193 12.44 -5.56 -18.26
N THR A 194 12.85 -6.80 -18.48
CA THR A 194 12.30 -7.64 -19.55
C THR A 194 10.83 -7.98 -19.29
N GLU A 195 10.08 -8.30 -20.33
CA GLU A 195 8.67 -8.70 -20.19
C GLU A 195 8.50 -9.89 -19.24
N ARG A 196 9.46 -10.84 -19.25
CA ARG A 196 9.47 -11.97 -18.33
C ARG A 196 9.65 -11.56 -16.88
N GLU A 197 10.54 -10.62 -16.60
CA GLU A 197 10.72 -10.06 -15.24
C GLU A 197 9.46 -9.34 -14.80
N ILE A 198 8.87 -8.51 -15.64
CA ILE A 198 7.61 -7.78 -15.35
C ILE A 198 6.50 -8.77 -14.98
N GLN A 199 6.30 -9.85 -15.75
CA GLN A 199 5.29 -10.87 -15.46
C GLN A 199 5.52 -11.56 -14.10
N LEU A 200 6.77 -11.82 -13.74
CA LEU A 200 7.10 -12.42 -12.44
C LEU A 200 6.87 -11.44 -11.29
N ILE A 201 7.27 -10.19 -11.45
CA ILE A 201 7.06 -9.14 -10.45
C ILE A 201 5.56 -8.87 -10.25
N GLU A 202 4.77 -8.85 -11.33
CA GLU A 202 3.30 -8.75 -11.29
C GLU A 202 2.66 -9.87 -10.46
N ARG A 203 3.13 -11.11 -10.66
CA ARG A 203 2.65 -12.25 -9.87
C ARG A 203 3.02 -12.12 -8.39
N ILE A 204 4.26 -11.70 -8.09
CA ILE A 204 4.71 -11.45 -6.73
C ILE A 204 3.84 -10.34 -6.09
N ALA A 205 3.64 -9.23 -6.77
CA ALA A 205 2.80 -8.14 -6.29
C ALA A 205 1.36 -8.60 -5.98
N LEU A 206 0.80 -9.45 -6.85
CA LEU A 206 -0.52 -10.04 -6.63
C LEU A 206 -0.55 -10.95 -5.41
N TYR A 207 0.37 -11.91 -5.34
CA TYR A 207 0.33 -12.92 -4.28
C TYR A 207 0.63 -12.31 -2.90
N TRP A 208 1.66 -11.48 -2.82
CA TRP A 208 2.02 -10.84 -1.55
C TRP A 208 1.06 -9.74 -1.16
N GLY A 209 0.45 -9.04 -2.13
CA GLY A 209 -0.57 -8.04 -1.84
C GLY A 209 -1.84 -8.66 -1.27
N LEU A 210 -2.29 -9.79 -1.84
CA LEU A 210 -3.41 -10.55 -1.27
C LEU A 210 -3.04 -11.15 0.10
N ALA A 211 -1.81 -11.66 0.25
CA ALA A 211 -1.33 -12.17 1.54
C ALA A 211 -1.32 -11.07 2.61
N TYR A 212 -0.83 -9.88 2.27
CA TYR A 212 -0.79 -8.73 3.18
C TYR A 212 -2.20 -8.35 3.65
N GLN A 213 -3.17 -8.24 2.72
CA GLN A 213 -4.55 -7.93 3.10
C GLN A 213 -5.15 -9.01 3.99
N MET A 214 -4.92 -10.30 3.69
CA MET A 214 -5.41 -11.40 4.54
C MET A 214 -4.83 -11.39 5.95
N VAL A 215 -3.57 -10.95 6.10
CA VAL A 215 -2.96 -10.76 7.43
C VAL A 215 -3.68 -9.65 8.20
N ASP A 216 -3.96 -8.52 7.55
CA ASP A 216 -4.70 -7.43 8.17
C ASP A 216 -6.12 -7.88 8.58
N ASP A 217 -6.84 -8.54 7.69
CA ASP A 217 -8.18 -9.07 7.92
C ASP A 217 -8.23 -10.08 9.08
N LEU A 218 -7.23 -10.98 9.15
CA LEU A 218 -7.13 -11.96 10.23
C LEU A 218 -6.82 -11.28 11.57
N LYS A 219 -5.93 -10.28 11.58
CA LYS A 219 -5.63 -9.50 12.80
C LYS A 219 -6.86 -8.77 13.31
N ASP A 220 -7.63 -8.15 12.42
CA ASP A 220 -8.85 -7.43 12.81
C ASP A 220 -9.83 -8.36 13.55
N VAL A 221 -10.03 -9.58 13.06
CA VAL A 221 -10.93 -10.56 13.70
C VAL A 221 -10.32 -11.15 14.97
N LEU A 222 -9.04 -11.54 14.98
CA LEU A 222 -8.40 -12.22 16.10
C LEU A 222 -8.13 -11.28 17.27
N ASP A 223 -7.70 -10.05 17.02
CA ASP A 223 -7.48 -9.04 18.05
C ASP A 223 -8.82 -8.55 18.63
N GLY A 224 -9.91 -8.54 17.83
CA GLY A 224 -11.27 -8.25 18.28
C GLY A 224 -11.81 -9.28 19.27
N ALA A 225 -11.58 -10.55 19.00
CA ALA A 225 -11.98 -11.65 19.87
C ALA A 225 -11.22 -11.64 21.22
N ALA A 226 -10.01 -11.10 21.28
CA ALA A 226 -9.20 -11.00 22.49
C ALA A 226 -9.57 -9.81 23.40
N GLY A 227 -10.56 -8.98 23.05
CA GLY A 227 -11.02 -7.85 23.86
C GLY A 227 -10.05 -6.66 23.94
N ALA A 228 -9.04 -6.62 23.08
CA ALA A 228 -8.00 -5.61 23.05
C ALA A 228 -8.38 -4.42 22.12
N ARG A 229 -8.82 -3.32 22.73
CA ARG A 229 -9.05 -1.97 22.16
C ARG A 229 -10.27 -1.77 21.25
N LYS A 230 -10.94 -0.62 21.44
CA LYS A 230 -12.17 -0.15 20.74
C LYS A 230 -12.06 0.02 19.21
N THR A 231 -10.90 -0.20 18.60
CA THR A 231 -10.64 -0.04 17.15
C THR A 231 -10.63 -1.37 16.40
N VAL A 232 -10.69 -2.49 17.09
CA VAL A 232 -10.66 -3.83 16.52
C VAL A 232 -12.09 -4.29 16.19
N ALA A 233 -12.24 -5.12 15.18
CA ALA A 233 -13.53 -5.50 14.57
C ALA A 233 -14.23 -4.34 13.81
N ARG A 234 -13.45 -3.36 13.35
CA ARG A 234 -14.00 -2.20 12.63
C ARG A 234 -14.60 -2.60 11.28
N ASP A 235 -13.96 -3.54 10.58
CA ASP A 235 -14.45 -4.05 9.30
C ASP A 235 -15.84 -4.66 9.46
N ILE A 236 -16.09 -5.38 10.55
CA ILE A 236 -17.40 -5.98 10.85
C ILE A 236 -18.43 -4.87 11.14
N LEU A 237 -18.07 -3.86 11.94
CA LEU A 237 -18.95 -2.75 12.30
C LEU A 237 -19.34 -1.88 11.11
N LEU A 238 -18.42 -1.71 10.15
CA LEU A 238 -18.63 -0.91 8.94
C LEU A 238 -19.11 -1.72 7.76
N ASP A 239 -19.36 -3.04 7.94
CA ASP A 239 -19.69 -3.99 6.87
C ASP A 239 -18.69 -3.92 5.71
N ARG A 240 -17.38 -3.96 6.05
CA ARG A 240 -16.25 -3.96 5.12
C ARG A 240 -15.85 -5.37 4.72
N PRO A 241 -15.23 -5.55 3.53
CA PRO A 241 -14.74 -6.85 3.11
C PRO A 241 -13.63 -7.35 4.02
N ASN A 242 -13.80 -8.54 4.57
CA ASN A 242 -12.80 -9.20 5.40
C ASN A 242 -12.72 -10.68 5.00
N ALA A 243 -11.51 -11.17 4.70
CA ALA A 243 -11.28 -12.53 4.25
C ALA A 243 -11.62 -13.58 5.32
N ALA A 244 -11.38 -13.26 6.60
CA ALA A 244 -11.70 -14.18 7.69
C ALA A 244 -13.22 -14.33 7.91
N THR A 245 -14.00 -13.27 7.71
CA THR A 245 -15.47 -13.35 7.74
C THR A 245 -16.04 -14.06 6.51
N ALA A 246 -15.48 -13.82 5.32
CA ALA A 246 -15.94 -14.38 4.06
C ALA A 246 -15.63 -15.88 3.87
N MET A 247 -14.55 -16.40 4.49
CA MET A 247 -14.07 -17.78 4.30
C MET A 247 -13.93 -18.58 5.59
N GLY A 248 -14.15 -17.97 6.75
CA GLY A 248 -13.74 -18.49 8.06
C GLY A 248 -12.23 -18.35 8.29
N ILE A 249 -11.82 -18.33 9.56
CA ILE A 249 -10.40 -18.13 9.96
C ILE A 249 -9.50 -19.22 9.34
N GLU A 250 -9.90 -20.50 9.41
CA GLU A 250 -9.11 -21.59 8.83
C GLU A 250 -8.98 -21.47 7.31
N GLY A 251 -10.04 -21.09 6.61
CA GLY A 251 -10.06 -20.87 5.17
C GLY A 251 -9.14 -19.71 4.77
N ALA A 252 -9.14 -18.60 5.54
CA ALA A 252 -8.28 -17.46 5.33
C ALA A 252 -6.80 -17.81 5.56
N ILE A 253 -6.46 -18.55 6.63
CA ILE A 253 -5.09 -19.03 6.91
C ILE A 253 -4.60 -19.98 5.80
N ALA A 254 -5.41 -20.93 5.36
CA ALA A 254 -5.07 -21.83 4.26
C ALA A 254 -4.80 -21.06 2.96
N ARG A 255 -5.63 -20.05 2.68
CA ARG A 255 -5.47 -19.17 1.52
C ARG A 255 -4.22 -18.30 1.61
N LEU A 256 -3.96 -17.69 2.76
CA LEU A 256 -2.73 -16.92 3.06
C LEU A 256 -1.50 -17.76 2.81
N THR A 257 -1.44 -18.96 3.39
CA THR A 257 -0.34 -19.92 3.19
C THR A 257 -0.12 -20.23 1.71
N ARG A 258 -1.20 -20.42 0.95
CA ARG A 258 -1.12 -20.66 -0.49
C ARG A 258 -0.55 -19.46 -1.24
N MET A 259 -0.93 -18.24 -0.89
CA MET A 259 -0.42 -17.03 -1.54
C MET A 259 1.08 -16.85 -1.28
N ILE A 260 1.53 -17.06 -0.04
CA ILE A 260 2.96 -17.00 0.31
C ILE A 260 3.75 -18.05 -0.52
N ARG A 261 3.31 -19.31 -0.56
CA ARG A 261 3.98 -20.36 -1.35
C ARG A 261 4.04 -20.07 -2.85
N LEU A 262 3.01 -19.48 -3.43
CA LEU A 262 3.01 -19.07 -4.84
C LEU A 262 3.98 -17.91 -5.07
N GLY A 263 4.04 -16.96 -4.15
CA GLY A 263 5.02 -15.88 -4.13
C GLY A 263 6.45 -16.42 -4.07
N ASP A 264 6.73 -17.38 -3.17
CA ASP A 264 8.06 -18.01 -3.01
C ASP A 264 8.55 -18.67 -4.30
N ARG A 265 7.70 -19.48 -4.93
CA ARG A 265 8.02 -20.11 -6.21
C ARG A 265 8.33 -19.08 -7.29
N THR A 266 7.57 -17.98 -7.29
CA THR A 266 7.74 -16.91 -8.27
C THR A 266 9.03 -16.12 -8.00
N LEU A 267 9.32 -15.84 -6.73
CA LEU A 267 10.55 -15.16 -6.30
C LEU A 267 11.80 -15.96 -6.70
N ILE A 268 11.82 -17.28 -6.49
CA ILE A 268 12.93 -18.14 -6.91
C ILE A 268 13.19 -18.00 -8.41
N LEU A 269 12.15 -17.98 -9.23
CA LEU A 269 12.29 -17.79 -10.68
C LEU A 269 12.82 -16.39 -11.02
N LEU A 270 12.36 -15.36 -10.33
CA LEU A 270 12.81 -14.00 -10.54
C LEU A 270 14.29 -13.83 -10.15
N LEU A 271 14.71 -14.39 -9.01
CA LEU A 271 16.09 -14.29 -8.53
C LEU A 271 17.11 -15.02 -9.44
N ARG A 272 16.67 -16.06 -10.15
CA ARG A 272 17.49 -16.70 -11.20
C ARG A 272 17.74 -15.78 -12.38
N LEU A 273 16.83 -14.86 -12.69
CA LEU A 273 16.98 -13.88 -13.76
C LEU A 273 17.73 -12.63 -13.28
N ARG A 274 17.50 -12.21 -12.04
CA ARG A 274 18.05 -10.99 -11.47
C ARG A 274 18.30 -11.11 -9.95
N TYR A 275 19.49 -11.53 -9.60
CA TYR A 275 19.88 -11.73 -8.20
C TYR A 275 19.95 -10.43 -7.38
N SER A 276 20.11 -9.27 -8.03
CA SER A 276 20.08 -7.95 -7.34
C SER A 276 18.76 -7.66 -6.62
N LEU A 277 17.72 -8.46 -6.87
CA LEU A 277 16.42 -8.36 -6.19
C LEU A 277 16.32 -9.23 -4.92
N SER A 278 17.42 -9.82 -4.44
CA SER A 278 17.44 -10.68 -3.24
C SER A 278 16.94 -9.98 -1.96
N PHE A 279 16.94 -8.63 -1.91
CA PHE A 279 16.34 -7.89 -0.81
C PHE A 279 14.83 -8.15 -0.64
N LEU A 280 14.13 -8.63 -1.68
CA LEU A 280 12.73 -9.05 -1.62
C LEU A 280 12.51 -10.25 -0.67
N GLU A 281 13.55 -11.04 -0.39
CA GLU A 281 13.48 -12.12 0.60
C GLU A 281 13.15 -11.61 2.00
N LYS A 282 13.56 -10.38 2.34
CA LYS A 282 13.19 -9.77 3.63
C LYS A 282 11.69 -9.49 3.75
N LEU A 283 11.08 -9.04 2.64
CA LEU A 283 9.63 -8.81 2.61
C LEU A 283 8.86 -10.14 2.72
N ARG A 284 9.34 -11.16 2.02
CA ARG A 284 8.81 -12.51 2.09
C ARG A 284 8.88 -13.06 3.53
N ASN A 285 10.02 -12.90 4.19
CA ASN A 285 10.21 -13.35 5.57
C ASN A 285 9.26 -12.63 6.54
N GLY A 286 9.04 -11.32 6.36
CA GLY A 286 8.05 -10.57 7.14
C GLY A 286 6.62 -11.13 6.97
N LEU A 287 6.22 -11.53 5.76
CA LEU A 287 4.92 -12.18 5.55
C LEU A 287 4.83 -13.56 6.21
N GLU A 288 5.92 -14.32 6.25
CA GLU A 288 5.96 -15.62 6.92
C GLU A 288 5.88 -15.47 8.45
N GLU A 289 6.59 -14.50 9.01
CA GLU A 289 6.51 -14.16 10.45
C GLU A 289 5.07 -13.79 10.83
N GLU A 290 4.38 -13.01 10.01
CA GLU A 290 2.99 -12.67 10.23
C GLU A 290 2.05 -13.88 10.10
N LEU A 291 2.30 -14.79 9.14
CA LEU A 291 1.55 -16.05 9.05
C LEU A 291 1.68 -16.88 10.32
N VAL A 292 2.89 -17.03 10.85
CA VAL A 292 3.14 -17.75 12.11
C VAL A 292 2.39 -17.11 13.27
N ARG A 293 2.41 -15.78 13.34
CA ARG A 293 1.73 -15.01 14.39
C ARG A 293 0.22 -15.22 14.36
N VAL A 294 -0.44 -15.00 13.20
CA VAL A 294 -1.91 -15.16 13.11
C VAL A 294 -2.33 -16.61 13.30
N THR A 295 -1.53 -17.58 12.88
CA THR A 295 -1.79 -19.01 13.12
C THR A 295 -1.71 -19.34 14.61
N GLY A 296 -0.69 -18.81 15.32
CA GLY A 296 -0.57 -18.98 16.78
C GLY A 296 -1.74 -18.35 17.54
N GLN A 297 -2.16 -17.17 17.15
CA GLN A 297 -3.34 -16.49 17.71
C GLN A 297 -4.63 -17.29 17.48
N ALA A 298 -4.84 -17.82 16.27
CA ALA A 298 -6.03 -18.62 15.95
C ALA A 298 -6.10 -19.92 16.78
N CYS A 299 -4.96 -20.56 17.06
CA CYS A 299 -4.90 -21.74 17.93
C CYS A 299 -5.15 -21.44 19.42
N ALA A 300 -4.89 -20.21 19.85
CA ALA A 300 -5.07 -19.76 21.23
C ALA A 300 -6.48 -19.21 21.52
N ALA A 301 -7.27 -18.90 20.47
CA ALA A 301 -8.63 -18.42 20.61
C ALA A 301 -9.53 -19.54 21.16
N PRO A 302 -10.40 -19.28 22.16
CA PRO A 302 -11.31 -20.30 22.69
C PRO A 302 -12.27 -20.77 21.58
N VAL A 303 -12.39 -22.09 21.45
CA VAL A 303 -13.33 -22.74 20.55
C VAL A 303 -14.74 -22.43 21.04
N GLY A 304 -15.42 -21.48 20.42
CA GLY A 304 -16.84 -21.14 20.69
C GLY A 304 -17.04 -19.72 21.21
N ALA A 305 -16.93 -18.76 20.33
CA ALA A 305 -17.58 -17.46 20.50
C ALA A 305 -18.40 -17.17 19.24
#